data_8b7da34b22d32f35e070b25de30990df
#
_entry.id   8b7da34b22d32f35e070b25de30990df
#
_cell.length_a   1.000
_cell.length_b   1.000
_cell.length_c   1.000
_cell.angle_alpha   90.00
_cell.angle_beta   90.00
_cell.angle_gamma   90.00
#
_symmetry.space_group_name_H-M   'P 1'
#
loop_
_entity.id
_entity.type
_entity.pdbx_description
1 polymer ?
#
loop_
_entity_poly.entity_id
_entity_poly.type
_entity_poly.pdbx_seq_one_letter_code
_entity_poly.pdbx_strand_id
1 'polypeptide(L)'
;EYFIKTGVFSSKFDFRNAYIHDAKEVKEIGEYLLFISFQASCFAHYDLSGRNQPSIYGAATTNEWVVREFIKDKENNPCIYKGLPLHTEYRVFIDADTKEVLGINPYWDPDVMKKRFGKEADANNPDMVHDYVIYAAHEKTLMERYEKNKEKVQREIMKLLPFLDLKGQWS
;
A
#
# COMPACT_ATOMS: atom_id res chain seq x y z
N GLU A 1 16.16 5.97 7.18
CA GLU A 1 15.10 4.97 7.08
C GLU A 1 14.59 4.89 5.64
N TYR A 2 14.46 3.68 5.12
CA TYR A 2 14.08 3.45 3.74
C TYR A 2 12.95 2.44 3.64
N PHE A 3 12.13 2.59 2.61
CA PHE A 3 11.15 1.60 2.18
C PHE A 3 11.57 1.02 0.84
N ILE A 4 11.54 -0.31 0.73
CA ILE A 4 11.91 -1.01 -0.49
C ILE A 4 10.74 -1.85 -1.03
N LYS A 5 10.64 -1.93 -2.34
CA LYS A 5 9.65 -2.78 -3.01
C LYS A 5 10.11 -3.16 -4.41
N THR A 6 9.49 -4.18 -5.01
CA THR A 6 9.61 -4.39 -6.46
C THR A 6 8.73 -3.42 -7.23
N GLY A 7 8.96 -3.25 -8.52
CA GLY A 7 8.18 -2.33 -9.37
C GLY A 7 6.67 -2.59 -9.34
N VAL A 8 6.26 -3.86 -9.23
CA VAL A 8 4.86 -4.28 -9.33
C VAL A 8 4.27 -4.85 -8.03
N PHE A 9 5.07 -5.09 -7.00
CA PHE A 9 4.61 -5.69 -5.75
C PHE A 9 5.09 -4.90 -4.53
N SER A 10 4.17 -4.55 -3.64
CA SER A 10 4.45 -3.63 -2.54
C SER A 10 5.04 -4.28 -1.29
N SER A 11 4.91 -5.59 -1.09
CA SER A 11 5.31 -6.34 0.14
C SER A 11 4.84 -5.73 1.46
N LYS A 12 3.88 -4.79 1.44
CA LYS A 12 3.46 -4.04 2.62
C LYS A 12 2.76 -4.89 3.69
N PHE A 13 2.25 -6.06 3.32
CA PHE A 13 1.58 -6.99 4.23
C PHE A 13 2.53 -7.71 5.20
N ASP A 14 3.82 -7.62 4.95
CA ASP A 14 4.87 -7.99 5.88
C ASP A 14 5.90 -6.84 5.91
N PHE A 15 5.44 -5.72 6.46
CA PHE A 15 6.10 -4.42 6.36
C PHE A 15 7.53 -4.42 6.90
N ARG A 16 7.80 -5.19 7.96
CA ARG A 16 9.16 -5.33 8.51
C ARG A 16 10.20 -5.78 7.48
N ASN A 17 9.78 -6.52 6.44
CA ASN A 17 10.68 -6.99 5.40
C ASN A 17 10.87 -5.98 4.25
N ALA A 18 10.09 -4.90 4.25
CA ALA A 18 10.17 -3.82 3.29
C ALA A 18 10.71 -2.51 3.89
N TYR A 19 10.99 -2.51 5.20
CA TYR A 19 11.41 -1.34 5.94
C TYR A 19 12.83 -1.51 6.50
N ILE A 20 13.69 -0.57 6.16
CA ILE A 20 15.07 -0.51 6.63
C ILE A 20 15.18 0.68 7.58
N HIS A 21 15.39 0.42 8.86
CA HIS A 21 15.35 1.43 9.92
C HIS A 21 16.72 1.79 10.48
N ASP A 22 17.74 0.95 10.26
CA ASP A 22 19.10 1.16 10.80
C ASP A 22 20.12 1.28 9.67
N ALA A 23 21.13 2.13 9.86
CA ALA A 23 22.25 2.28 8.95
C ALA A 23 23.07 0.97 8.78
N LYS A 24 23.04 0.06 9.74
CA LYS A 24 23.64 -1.27 9.62
C LYS A 24 22.96 -2.13 8.59
N GLU A 25 21.65 -2.03 8.49
CA GLU A 25 20.82 -2.79 7.56
C GLU A 25 21.00 -2.34 6.09
N VAL A 26 21.49 -1.11 5.85
CA VAL A 26 21.79 -0.64 4.50
C VAL A 26 22.81 -1.53 3.80
N LYS A 27 23.71 -2.18 4.53
CA LYS A 27 24.68 -3.13 3.96
C LYS A 27 24.00 -4.44 3.50
N GLU A 28 22.85 -4.73 4.05
CA GLU A 28 22.07 -5.95 3.78
C GLU A 28 20.97 -5.72 2.74
N ILE A 29 20.93 -4.52 2.13
CA ILE A 29 19.86 -4.14 1.21
C ILE A 29 19.69 -5.14 0.06
N GLY A 30 20.76 -5.77 -0.37
CA GLY A 30 20.72 -6.82 -1.39
C GLY A 30 19.91 -8.03 -0.95
N GLU A 31 20.01 -8.44 0.31
CA GLU A 31 19.25 -9.56 0.87
C GLU A 31 17.76 -9.19 0.99
N TYR A 32 17.42 -7.98 1.40
CA TYR A 32 16.05 -7.48 1.40
C TYR A 32 15.44 -7.47 -0.01
N LEU A 33 16.19 -7.02 -1.01
CA LEU A 33 15.74 -7.01 -2.41
C LEU A 33 15.51 -8.42 -2.93
N LEU A 34 16.39 -9.36 -2.63
CA LEU A 34 16.21 -10.78 -2.98
C LEU A 34 14.97 -11.35 -2.32
N PHE A 35 14.76 -11.06 -1.04
CA PHE A 35 13.60 -11.56 -0.30
C PHE A 35 12.28 -11.05 -0.86
N ILE A 36 12.13 -9.74 -1.10
CA ILE A 36 10.91 -9.19 -1.68
C ILE A 36 10.68 -9.66 -3.12
N SER A 37 11.72 -9.91 -3.89
CA SER A 37 11.64 -10.50 -5.23
C SER A 37 11.14 -11.95 -5.15
N PHE A 38 11.63 -12.72 -4.20
CA PHE A 38 11.15 -14.07 -3.95
C PHE A 38 9.68 -14.09 -3.53
N GLN A 39 9.25 -13.20 -2.64
CA GLN A 39 7.83 -13.06 -2.27
C GLN A 39 6.97 -12.75 -3.50
N ALA A 40 7.36 -11.79 -4.32
CA ALA A 40 6.64 -11.45 -5.55
C ALA A 40 6.53 -12.66 -6.50
N SER A 41 7.61 -13.41 -6.64
CA SER A 41 7.63 -14.65 -7.44
C SER A 41 6.68 -15.71 -6.89
N CYS A 42 6.66 -15.92 -5.57
CA CYS A 42 5.74 -16.87 -4.95
C CYS A 42 4.28 -16.52 -5.23
N PHE A 43 3.89 -15.25 -5.14
CA PHE A 43 2.53 -14.81 -5.46
C PHE A 43 2.16 -15.03 -6.91
N ALA A 44 3.08 -14.76 -7.84
CA ALA A 44 2.85 -15.00 -9.26
C ALA A 44 2.65 -16.48 -9.57
N HIS A 45 3.42 -17.37 -8.93
CA HIS A 45 3.29 -18.82 -9.13
C HIS A 45 2.03 -19.42 -8.50
N TYR A 46 1.54 -18.84 -7.41
CA TYR A 46 0.33 -19.32 -6.77
C TYR A 46 -0.90 -19.18 -7.67
N ASP A 47 -0.97 -18.13 -8.46
CA ASP A 47 -2.03 -17.92 -9.44
C ASP A 47 -1.98 -18.83 -10.67
N LEU A 48 -0.82 -19.42 -10.97
CA LEU A 48 -0.66 -20.37 -12.08
C LEU A 48 -1.23 -21.76 -11.78
N SER A 49 -1.70 -22.02 -10.56
CA SER A 49 -2.18 -23.34 -10.13
C SER A 49 -3.58 -23.75 -10.63
N GLY A 50 -4.09 -23.18 -11.70
CA GLY A 50 -5.20 -23.75 -12.47
C GLY A 50 -6.61 -23.43 -12.00
N ARG A 51 -6.82 -22.43 -11.19
CA ARG A 51 -8.13 -22.03 -10.66
C ARG A 51 -8.88 -20.95 -11.47
N ASN A 52 -8.67 -20.84 -12.77
CA ASN A 52 -9.38 -19.83 -13.61
C ASN A 52 -9.38 -18.39 -13.04
N GLN A 53 -8.40 -18.04 -12.25
CA GLN A 53 -8.23 -16.69 -11.70
C GLN A 53 -7.28 -15.92 -12.63
N PRO A 54 -7.50 -14.65 -12.89
CA PRO A 54 -6.56 -13.85 -13.64
C PRO A 54 -5.23 -13.79 -12.87
N SER A 55 -4.17 -14.28 -13.49
CA SER A 55 -2.82 -14.18 -12.93
C SER A 55 -2.44 -12.69 -12.77
N ILE A 56 -1.76 -12.37 -11.68
CA ILE A 56 -1.19 -11.04 -11.50
C ILE A 56 0.03 -10.93 -12.43
N TYR A 57 -0.23 -10.49 -13.65
CA TYR A 57 0.84 -10.34 -14.66
C TYR A 57 1.92 -9.39 -14.14
N GLY A 58 3.15 -9.79 -14.29
CA GLY A 58 4.30 -8.96 -14.03
C GLY A 58 4.87 -9.00 -12.61
N ALA A 59 4.17 -9.58 -11.63
CA ALA A 59 4.69 -9.63 -10.25
C ALA A 59 6.05 -10.34 -10.14
N ALA A 60 6.27 -11.38 -10.96
CA ALA A 60 7.52 -12.15 -11.01
C ALA A 60 8.45 -11.76 -12.15
N THR A 61 8.05 -10.84 -13.03
CA THR A 61 8.79 -10.53 -14.27
C THR A 61 9.49 -9.19 -14.25
N THR A 62 9.29 -8.39 -13.21
CA THR A 62 9.98 -7.10 -13.08
C THR A 62 11.38 -7.28 -12.50
N ASN A 63 12.37 -6.63 -13.11
CA ASN A 63 13.71 -6.47 -12.57
C ASN A 63 13.90 -5.10 -11.90
N GLU A 64 12.80 -4.39 -11.69
CA GLU A 64 12.83 -3.07 -11.09
C GLU A 64 12.67 -3.17 -9.58
N TRP A 65 13.48 -2.43 -8.87
CA TRP A 65 13.37 -2.20 -7.44
C TRP A 65 13.24 -0.72 -7.15
N VAL A 66 12.40 -0.41 -6.19
CA VAL A 66 12.23 0.95 -5.69
C VAL A 66 12.77 1.00 -4.28
N VAL A 67 13.76 1.84 -4.05
CA VAL A 67 14.28 2.20 -2.73
C VAL A 67 13.98 3.68 -2.53
N ARG A 68 13.15 4.00 -1.56
CA ARG A 68 12.77 5.38 -1.27
C ARG A 68 12.93 5.71 0.21
N GLU A 69 13.08 6.97 0.53
CA GLU A 69 13.02 7.43 1.91
C GLU A 69 11.66 7.06 2.52
N PHE A 70 11.70 6.55 3.75
CA PHE A 70 10.49 6.24 4.49
C PHE A 70 9.86 7.53 5.02
N ILE A 71 8.57 7.69 4.78
CA ILE A 71 7.79 8.81 5.30
C ILE A 71 7.39 8.49 6.74
N LYS A 72 8.06 9.16 7.69
CA LYS A 72 7.82 8.93 9.12
C LYS A 72 6.39 9.28 9.51
N ASP A 73 5.84 8.45 10.37
CA ASP A 73 4.58 8.76 11.04
C ASP A 73 4.75 9.92 12.02
N LYS A 74 4.00 11.00 11.80
CA LYS A 74 3.99 12.19 12.65
C LYS A 74 2.79 12.24 13.59
N GLU A 75 1.88 11.29 13.47
CA GLU A 75 0.60 11.29 14.17
C GLU A 75 0.51 10.20 15.23
N ASN A 76 1.59 9.41 15.41
CA ASN A 76 1.64 8.25 16.31
C ASN A 76 0.49 7.26 16.04
N ASN A 77 0.27 6.94 14.78
CA ASN A 77 -0.75 5.99 14.38
C ASN A 77 -0.42 4.58 14.86
N PRO A 78 -1.41 3.75 15.18
CA PRO A 78 -1.18 2.34 15.41
C PRO A 78 -0.69 1.66 14.14
N CYS A 79 0.01 0.54 14.30
CA CYS A 79 0.58 -0.20 13.20
C CYS A 79 -0.18 -1.52 12.94
N ILE A 80 -0.32 -1.88 11.66
CA ILE A 80 -0.77 -3.19 11.19
C ILE A 80 0.30 -3.80 10.28
N TYR A 81 0.09 -5.02 9.81
CA TYR A 81 1.01 -5.69 8.86
C TYR A 81 2.46 -5.70 9.35
N LYS A 82 2.65 -5.98 10.65
CA LYS A 82 3.97 -6.08 11.28
C LYS A 82 4.80 -4.79 11.20
N GLY A 83 4.15 -3.66 11.40
CA GLY A 83 4.83 -2.38 11.57
C GLY A 83 4.41 -1.25 10.63
N LEU A 84 3.47 -1.48 9.71
CA LEU A 84 2.96 -0.43 8.83
C LEU A 84 2.05 0.52 9.61
N PRO A 85 2.39 1.81 9.76
CA PRO A 85 1.52 2.77 10.42
C PRO A 85 0.24 3.04 9.61
N LEU A 86 -0.88 3.16 10.30
CA LEU A 86 -2.17 3.52 9.72
C LEU A 86 -2.25 5.03 9.44
N HIS A 87 -1.48 5.49 8.48
CA HIS A 87 -1.58 6.88 8.01
C HIS A 87 -2.94 7.16 7.37
N THR A 88 -3.41 8.40 7.46
CA THR A 88 -4.54 8.85 6.66
C THR A 88 -4.09 8.99 5.21
N GLU A 89 -4.40 7.98 4.41
CA GLU A 89 -4.03 7.91 3.00
C GLU A 89 -5.25 8.15 2.11
N TYR A 90 -4.99 8.71 0.93
CA TYR A 90 -6.01 9.04 -0.06
C TYR A 90 -5.72 8.32 -1.36
N ARG A 91 -6.74 7.76 -1.97
CA ARG A 91 -6.68 7.28 -3.34
C ARG A 91 -7.37 8.29 -4.24
N VAL A 92 -6.59 8.96 -5.05
CA VAL A 92 -7.08 10.01 -5.96
C VAL A 92 -7.03 9.47 -7.38
N PHE A 93 -8.19 9.45 -8.04
CA PHE A 93 -8.31 9.06 -9.43
C PHE A 93 -8.25 10.31 -10.30
N ILE A 94 -7.35 10.29 -11.28
CA ILE A 94 -7.13 11.42 -12.17
C ILE A 94 -7.23 11.00 -13.63
N ASP A 95 -7.68 11.92 -14.47
CA ASP A 95 -7.49 11.85 -15.90
C ASP A 95 -6.35 12.81 -16.28
N ALA A 96 -5.23 12.22 -16.71
CA ALA A 96 -4.04 13.01 -17.01
C ALA A 96 -4.14 13.74 -18.36
N ASP A 97 -5.02 13.30 -19.25
CA ASP A 97 -5.22 13.95 -20.54
C ASP A 97 -6.09 15.21 -20.38
N THR A 98 -7.16 15.12 -19.61
CA THR A 98 -8.04 16.28 -19.31
C THR A 98 -7.56 17.13 -18.15
N LYS A 99 -6.56 16.64 -17.37
CA LYS A 99 -6.06 17.28 -16.14
C LYS A 99 -7.13 17.45 -15.06
N GLU A 100 -8.00 16.45 -14.94
CA GLU A 100 -9.12 16.45 -13.99
C GLU A 100 -8.93 15.43 -12.88
N VAL A 101 -9.44 15.73 -11.69
CA VAL A 101 -9.63 14.76 -10.61
C VAL A 101 -11.01 14.13 -10.79
N LEU A 102 -11.02 12.82 -11.08
CA LEU A 102 -12.24 12.05 -11.30
C LEU A 102 -12.91 11.63 -9.98
N GLY A 103 -12.11 11.46 -8.94
CA GLY A 103 -12.61 11.06 -7.62
C GLY A 103 -11.52 10.98 -6.57
N ILE A 104 -11.94 10.96 -5.31
CA ILE A 104 -11.08 10.77 -4.16
C ILE A 104 -11.75 9.86 -3.15
N ASN A 105 -11.05 8.83 -2.71
CA ASN A 105 -11.54 7.86 -1.73
C ASN A 105 -10.53 7.69 -0.60
N PRO A 106 -10.98 7.28 0.60
CA PRO A 106 -10.07 6.86 1.65
C PRO A 106 -9.34 5.59 1.21
N TYR A 107 -8.04 5.52 1.43
CA TYR A 107 -7.28 4.30 1.13
C TYR A 107 -7.70 3.14 2.05
N TRP A 108 -7.93 3.45 3.31
CA TRP A 108 -8.41 2.52 4.32
C TRP A 108 -9.94 2.58 4.41
N ASP A 109 -10.61 2.24 3.30
CA ASP A 109 -12.07 2.26 3.22
C ASP A 109 -12.69 1.22 4.16
N PRO A 110 -13.66 1.60 5.03
CA PRO A 110 -14.25 0.71 6.03
C PRO A 110 -14.90 -0.53 5.44
N ASP A 111 -15.62 -0.39 4.35
CA ASP A 111 -16.33 -1.51 3.72
C ASP A 111 -15.34 -2.49 3.07
N VAL A 112 -14.28 -1.96 2.46
CA VAL A 112 -13.21 -2.77 1.88
C VAL A 112 -12.45 -3.51 2.98
N MET A 113 -12.11 -2.84 4.08
CA MET A 113 -11.39 -3.45 5.19
C MET A 113 -12.23 -4.53 5.86
N LYS A 114 -13.51 -4.26 6.13
CA LYS A 114 -14.44 -5.24 6.69
C LYS A 114 -14.61 -6.46 5.78
N LYS A 115 -14.73 -6.25 4.47
CA LYS A 115 -14.84 -7.35 3.50
C LYS A 115 -13.55 -8.16 3.41
N ARG A 116 -12.39 -7.50 3.45
CA ARG A 116 -11.08 -8.13 3.37
C ARG A 116 -10.78 -9.03 4.57
N PHE A 117 -11.14 -8.57 5.77
CA PHE A 117 -10.97 -9.28 7.02
C PHE A 117 -12.25 -10.05 7.41
N GLY A 118 -13.17 -10.27 6.48
CA GLY A 118 -14.44 -10.92 6.72
C GLY A 118 -14.31 -12.39 7.11
N LYS A 119 -15.41 -12.96 7.55
CA LYS A 119 -15.53 -14.19 8.33
C LYS A 119 -14.73 -15.41 7.86
N GLU A 120 -14.41 -15.51 6.58
CA GLU A 120 -13.76 -16.71 6.02
C GLU A 120 -12.22 -16.60 5.98
N ALA A 121 -11.69 -15.38 5.88
CA ALA A 121 -10.26 -15.19 5.81
C ALA A 121 -9.58 -15.30 7.17
N ASP A 122 -10.32 -15.08 8.26
CA ASP A 122 -9.74 -14.74 9.56
C ASP A 122 -9.78 -15.83 10.59
N ALA A 123 -10.69 -16.80 10.47
CA ALA A 123 -10.84 -17.86 11.47
C ALA A 123 -9.56 -18.68 11.70
N ASN A 124 -8.63 -18.69 10.74
CA ASN A 124 -7.39 -19.46 10.76
C ASN A 124 -6.11 -18.62 10.73
N ASN A 125 -6.21 -17.29 10.76
CA ASN A 125 -5.05 -16.40 10.73
C ASN A 125 -5.09 -15.36 11.86
N PRO A 126 -4.47 -15.65 13.01
CA PRO A 126 -4.47 -14.75 14.17
C PRO A 126 -3.87 -13.37 13.89
N ASP A 127 -2.89 -13.27 12.99
CA ASP A 127 -2.26 -11.99 12.64
C ASP A 127 -3.27 -11.08 11.93
N MET A 128 -4.10 -11.63 11.02
CA MET A 128 -5.14 -10.85 10.33
C MET A 128 -6.23 -10.38 11.29
N VAL A 129 -6.65 -11.23 12.22
CA VAL A 129 -7.63 -10.85 13.26
C VAL A 129 -7.08 -9.70 14.10
N HIS A 130 -5.82 -9.80 14.51
CA HIS A 130 -5.16 -8.76 15.30
C HIS A 130 -5.07 -7.43 14.52
N ASP A 131 -4.64 -7.46 13.28
CA ASP A 131 -4.57 -6.29 12.40
C ASP A 131 -5.93 -5.62 12.23
N TYR A 132 -7.01 -6.43 12.07
CA TYR A 132 -8.36 -5.88 11.95
C TYR A 132 -8.85 -5.23 13.25
N VAL A 133 -8.56 -5.80 14.39
CA VAL A 133 -8.90 -5.19 15.69
C VAL A 133 -8.24 -3.82 15.85
N ILE A 134 -6.96 -3.71 15.48
CA ILE A 134 -6.23 -2.44 15.51
C ILE A 134 -6.87 -1.43 14.54
N TYR A 135 -7.13 -1.86 13.30
CA TYR A 135 -7.78 -1.02 12.31
C TYR A 135 -9.15 -0.52 12.79
N ALA A 136 -10.03 -1.41 13.24
CA ALA A 136 -11.38 -1.07 13.67
C ALA A 136 -11.39 -0.09 14.85
N ALA A 137 -10.45 -0.22 15.76
CA ALA A 137 -10.30 0.73 16.87
C ALA A 137 -9.86 2.12 16.40
N HIS A 138 -9.20 2.23 15.23
CA HIS A 138 -8.67 3.47 14.68
C HIS A 138 -9.50 4.03 13.50
N GLU A 139 -10.44 3.27 12.97
CA GLU A 139 -11.25 3.59 11.80
C GLU A 139 -11.89 4.97 11.87
N LYS A 140 -12.55 5.27 12.98
CA LYS A 140 -13.21 6.58 13.19
C LYS A 140 -12.21 7.73 13.01
N THR A 141 -11.04 7.63 13.59
CA THR A 141 -9.98 8.66 13.48
C THR A 141 -9.53 8.84 12.04
N LEU A 142 -9.33 7.74 11.31
CA LEU A 142 -8.95 7.77 9.89
C LEU A 142 -10.03 8.48 9.06
N MET A 143 -11.30 8.15 9.26
CA MET A 143 -12.40 8.73 8.50
C MET A 143 -12.63 10.20 8.83
N GLU A 144 -12.55 10.61 10.09
CA GLU A 144 -12.63 12.01 10.48
C GLU A 144 -11.51 12.86 9.86
N ARG A 145 -10.28 12.33 9.84
CA ARG A 145 -9.14 13.00 9.20
C ARG A 145 -9.30 13.05 7.69
N TYR A 146 -9.79 11.97 7.08
CA TYR A 146 -10.08 11.93 5.66
C TYR A 146 -11.09 13.01 5.28
N GLU A 147 -12.25 13.05 5.92
CA GLU A 147 -13.31 14.02 5.65
C GLU A 147 -12.82 15.47 5.83
N LYS A 148 -12.08 15.73 6.88
CA LYS A 148 -11.52 17.06 7.17
C LYS A 148 -10.57 17.55 6.08
N ASN A 149 -9.80 16.64 5.45
CA ASN A 149 -8.70 17.04 4.57
C ASN A 149 -8.94 16.74 3.10
N LYS A 150 -9.94 15.94 2.72
CA LYS A 150 -10.15 15.49 1.32
C LYS A 150 -10.20 16.63 0.30
N GLU A 151 -10.90 17.71 0.59
CA GLU A 151 -10.98 18.86 -0.31
C GLU A 151 -9.65 19.59 -0.48
N LYS A 152 -8.87 19.67 0.60
CA LYS A 152 -7.52 20.23 0.53
C LYS A 152 -6.61 19.37 -0.34
N VAL A 153 -6.65 18.05 -0.13
CA VAL A 153 -5.87 17.10 -0.93
C VAL A 153 -6.25 17.21 -2.40
N GLN A 154 -7.55 17.24 -2.71
CA GLN A 154 -8.01 17.40 -4.09
C GLN A 154 -7.48 18.68 -4.73
N ARG A 155 -7.56 19.81 -4.03
CA ARG A 155 -7.03 21.09 -4.54
C ARG A 155 -5.52 21.05 -4.79
N GLU A 156 -4.76 20.41 -3.90
CA GLU A 156 -3.31 20.30 -4.08
C GLU A 156 -2.96 19.38 -5.27
N ILE A 157 -3.66 18.29 -5.45
CA ILE A 157 -3.49 17.43 -6.63
C ILE A 157 -3.82 18.18 -7.92
N MET A 158 -4.93 18.92 -7.96
CA MET A 158 -5.30 19.73 -9.14
C MET A 158 -4.22 20.74 -9.53
N LYS A 159 -3.50 21.31 -8.55
CA LYS A 159 -2.36 22.21 -8.83
C LYS A 159 -1.17 21.48 -9.45
N LEU A 160 -0.98 20.21 -9.11
CA LEU A 160 0.14 19.41 -9.61
C LEU A 160 -0.12 18.80 -10.99
N LEU A 161 -1.38 18.51 -11.33
CA LEU A 161 -1.76 17.83 -12.56
C LEU A 161 -1.16 18.46 -13.85
N PRO A 162 -1.11 19.80 -14.01
CA PRO A 162 -0.50 20.42 -15.21
C PRO A 162 0.97 20.10 -15.40
N PHE A 163 1.68 19.76 -14.31
CA PHE A 163 3.13 19.50 -14.32
C PHE A 163 3.46 18.01 -14.45
N LEU A 164 2.46 17.14 -14.39
CA LEU A 164 2.67 15.70 -14.55
C LEU A 164 2.70 15.32 -16.03
N ASP A 165 3.83 14.75 -16.46
CA ASP A 165 3.97 14.14 -17.80
C ASP A 165 3.41 12.71 -17.79
N LEU A 166 2.08 12.62 -17.67
CA LEU A 166 1.32 11.38 -17.66
C LEU A 166 0.24 11.44 -18.75
N LYS A 167 -0.21 10.26 -19.21
CA LYS A 167 -1.32 10.09 -20.14
C LYS A 167 -2.31 9.06 -19.63
N GLY A 168 -3.59 9.25 -19.96
CA GLY A 168 -4.66 8.35 -19.54
C GLY A 168 -5.04 8.50 -18.06
N GLN A 169 -5.65 7.46 -17.51
CA GLN A 169 -6.21 7.49 -16.16
C GLN A 169 -5.28 6.81 -15.15
N TRP A 170 -5.11 7.44 -14.00
CA TRP A 170 -4.21 7.00 -12.91
C TRP A 170 -4.88 7.08 -11.55
N SER A 171 -4.32 6.31 -10.59
CA SER A 171 -4.70 6.39 -9.17
C SER A 171 -3.50 6.30 -8.24
#